data_bc56b663bb796e7cd4222a2a5be9bd8b
#
_entry.id   bc56b663bb796e7cd4222a2a5be9bd8b
#
_cell.length_a   1.000
_cell.length_b   1.000
_cell.length_c   1.000
_cell.angle_alpha   90.00
_cell.angle_beta   90.00
_cell.angle_gamma   90.00
#
_symmetry.space_group_name_H-M   'P 1'
#
loop_
_entity.id
_entity.type
_entity.pdbx_description
1 polymer ?
#
loop_
_entity_poly.entity_id
_entity_poly.type
_entity_poly.pdbx_seq_one_letter_code
_entity_poly.pdbx_strand_id
1 'polypeptide(L)'
;MSAHQHSHSTQGSDSKRLILALAVTAIFMVVEVIGGLISGSLALLADAGHMLTDTAALFVAVMAVRFATRSPTLRHSFGFLRFTTLAAFINAAALVVIVFIIVWEAVKRFMSPEPVMGGTMLVIAVAGLLANILSFWLLHHGSEEKNINVRAAALHVMGDLLGSVGAIVAALVIMWTGWTPIDPILSVVVSCLVLHSAWGLLKESTNELLEGTPEDIDVPQLQRDLCREFPEVRNVHHVHIWQIGEQRLMTLHLRVIPPHDHDGLLDQIQHYLAEHYQIGHATIQMEFNGCEEHDCDLMTHVKMPSGHSHSHGHTHEHNG
;
A
#
# COMPACT_ATOMS: atom_id res chain seq x y z
N MET A 1 -16.98 -22.53 -31.55
CA MET A 1 -18.07 -21.76 -30.94
C MET A 1 -18.36 -22.36 -29.58
N SER A 2 -17.77 -21.86 -28.56
CA SER A 2 -18.08 -22.24 -27.16
C SER A 2 -18.13 -20.95 -26.36
N ALA A 3 -19.35 -20.57 -26.00
CA ALA A 3 -19.66 -19.36 -25.26
C ALA A 3 -19.15 -19.48 -23.82
N HIS A 4 -18.16 -18.67 -23.44
CA HIS A 4 -17.82 -18.46 -22.04
C HIS A 4 -18.92 -17.60 -21.39
N GLN A 5 -19.87 -18.25 -20.75
CA GLN A 5 -20.79 -17.61 -19.82
C GLN A 5 -20.02 -17.34 -18.52
N HIS A 6 -19.43 -16.15 -18.41
CA HIS A 6 -18.93 -15.67 -17.13
C HIS A 6 -20.10 -15.20 -16.27
N SER A 7 -20.24 -15.85 -15.14
CA SER A 7 -21.28 -15.68 -14.15
C SER A 7 -21.24 -14.28 -13.50
N HIS A 8 -22.11 -13.38 -13.95
CA HIS A 8 -22.36 -12.08 -13.33
C HIS A 8 -23.05 -12.14 -11.95
N SER A 9 -23.30 -13.34 -11.42
CA SER A 9 -24.03 -13.52 -10.15
C SER A 9 -23.17 -13.47 -8.88
N THR A 10 -21.87 -13.74 -8.96
CA THR A 10 -20.94 -13.71 -7.82
C THR A 10 -20.51 -12.31 -7.42
N GLN A 11 -20.27 -11.41 -8.35
CA GLN A 11 -19.85 -10.03 -8.08
C GLN A 11 -20.83 -9.21 -7.23
N GLY A 12 -22.14 -9.45 -7.35
CA GLY A 12 -23.15 -8.72 -6.58
C GLY A 12 -23.25 -9.15 -5.12
N SER A 13 -22.92 -10.41 -4.79
CA SER A 13 -22.95 -10.92 -3.41
C SER A 13 -21.70 -10.50 -2.63
N ASP A 14 -20.54 -10.48 -3.28
CA ASP A 14 -19.26 -10.09 -2.66
C ASP A 14 -19.21 -8.60 -2.33
N SER A 15 -19.75 -7.76 -3.21
CA SER A 15 -19.87 -6.32 -2.95
C SER A 15 -20.78 -6.02 -1.74
N LYS A 16 -21.89 -6.73 -1.54
CA LYS A 16 -22.77 -6.54 -0.38
C LYS A 16 -22.10 -6.95 0.92
N ARG A 17 -21.35 -8.05 0.92
CA ARG A 17 -20.62 -8.55 2.09
C ARG A 17 -19.51 -7.58 2.49
N LEU A 18 -18.76 -7.06 1.49
CA LEU A 18 -17.73 -6.07 1.71
C LEU A 18 -18.29 -4.77 2.33
N ILE A 19 -19.45 -4.28 1.83
CA ILE A 19 -20.13 -3.11 2.37
C ILE A 19 -20.64 -3.38 3.79
N LEU A 20 -21.15 -4.59 4.07
CA LEU A 20 -21.62 -4.94 5.40
C LEU A 20 -20.47 -5.03 6.40
N ALA A 21 -19.36 -5.66 6.03
CA ALA A 21 -18.15 -5.70 6.85
C ALA A 21 -17.63 -4.27 7.13
N LEU A 22 -17.54 -3.43 6.10
CA LEU A 22 -17.16 -2.02 6.25
C LEU A 22 -18.09 -1.28 7.23
N ALA A 23 -19.41 -1.49 7.12
CA ALA A 23 -20.37 -0.83 8.01
C ALA A 23 -20.20 -1.29 9.46
N VAL A 24 -20.04 -2.60 9.70
CA VAL A 24 -19.82 -3.16 11.05
C VAL A 24 -18.53 -2.60 11.66
N THR A 25 -17.42 -2.67 10.92
CA THR A 25 -16.11 -2.17 11.37
C THR A 25 -16.15 -0.67 11.65
N ALA A 26 -16.74 0.13 10.74
CA ALA A 26 -16.84 1.58 10.91
C ALA A 26 -17.72 1.99 12.10
N ILE A 27 -18.86 1.33 12.30
CA ILE A 27 -19.74 1.60 13.46
C ILE A 27 -19.01 1.27 14.74
N PHE A 28 -18.33 0.12 14.77
CA PHE A 28 -17.66 -0.32 15.97
C PHE A 28 -16.44 0.57 16.29
N MET A 29 -15.66 0.98 15.30
CA MET A 29 -14.59 1.97 15.45
C MET A 29 -15.11 3.25 16.14
N VAL A 30 -16.27 3.77 15.73
CA VAL A 30 -16.86 4.95 16.39
C VAL A 30 -17.23 4.67 17.84
N VAL A 31 -17.78 3.46 18.13
CA VAL A 31 -18.10 3.03 19.49
C VAL A 31 -16.82 2.95 20.35
N GLU A 32 -15.71 2.44 19.81
CA GLU A 32 -14.43 2.37 20.51
C GLU A 32 -13.83 3.76 20.78
N VAL A 33 -13.88 4.67 19.79
CA VAL A 33 -13.43 6.06 20.00
C VAL A 33 -14.21 6.71 21.16
N ILE A 34 -15.54 6.65 21.09
CA ILE A 34 -16.41 7.23 22.14
C ILE A 34 -16.16 6.54 23.48
N GLY A 35 -16.07 5.23 23.48
CA GLY A 35 -15.84 4.44 24.67
C GLY A 35 -14.46 4.64 25.28
N GLY A 36 -13.43 4.76 24.47
CA GLY A 36 -12.07 5.09 24.88
C GLY A 36 -12.00 6.46 25.54
N LEU A 37 -12.67 7.46 24.96
CA LEU A 37 -12.76 8.80 25.53
C LEU A 37 -13.54 8.81 26.86
N ILE A 38 -14.68 8.09 26.94
CA ILE A 38 -15.51 8.03 28.16
C ILE A 38 -14.79 7.25 29.27
N SER A 39 -14.20 6.10 28.93
CA SER A 39 -13.50 5.25 29.92
C SER A 39 -12.14 5.80 30.35
N GLY A 40 -11.58 6.73 29.57
CA GLY A 40 -10.22 7.22 29.73
C GLY A 40 -9.16 6.19 29.31
N SER A 41 -9.51 5.15 28.54
CA SER A 41 -8.57 4.11 28.11
C SER A 41 -7.84 4.50 26.81
N LEU A 42 -6.52 4.58 26.91
CA LEU A 42 -5.65 4.74 25.74
C LEU A 42 -5.55 3.45 24.90
N ALA A 43 -5.70 2.28 25.51
CA ALA A 43 -5.69 1.01 24.81
C ALA A 43 -6.87 0.91 23.84
N LEU A 44 -8.07 1.33 24.24
CA LEU A 44 -9.23 1.39 23.34
C LEU A 44 -9.02 2.41 22.21
N LEU A 45 -8.41 3.57 22.50
CA LEU A 45 -8.11 4.57 21.48
C LEU A 45 -7.04 4.09 20.49
N ALA A 46 -6.07 3.31 20.95
CA ALA A 46 -5.05 2.70 20.09
C ALA A 46 -5.66 1.63 19.18
N ASP A 47 -6.58 0.81 19.69
CA ASP A 47 -7.34 -0.19 18.93
C ASP A 47 -8.26 0.47 17.91
N ALA A 48 -8.99 1.52 18.29
CA ALA A 48 -9.78 2.33 17.37
C ALA A 48 -8.93 2.96 16.23
N GLY A 49 -7.69 3.35 16.53
CA GLY A 49 -6.71 3.81 15.53
C GLY A 49 -6.34 2.71 14.53
N HIS A 50 -6.22 1.46 14.98
CA HIS A 50 -6.02 0.31 14.09
C HIS A 50 -7.24 0.07 13.20
N MET A 51 -8.44 0.01 13.80
CA MET A 51 -9.69 -0.14 13.06
C MET A 51 -9.95 0.97 12.03
N LEU A 52 -9.40 2.17 12.24
CA LEU A 52 -9.44 3.24 11.25
C LEU A 52 -8.74 2.83 9.95
N THR A 53 -7.58 2.14 10.05
CA THR A 53 -6.86 1.60 8.88
C THR A 53 -7.71 0.60 8.11
N ASP A 54 -8.34 -0.31 8.83
CA ASP A 54 -9.13 -1.38 8.23
C ASP A 54 -10.37 -0.82 7.55
N THR A 55 -11.05 0.11 8.24
CA THR A 55 -12.19 0.84 7.68
C THR A 55 -11.80 1.62 6.43
N ALA A 56 -10.65 2.30 6.44
CA ALA A 56 -10.16 3.03 5.29
C ALA A 56 -9.75 2.10 4.15
N ALA A 57 -9.08 0.98 4.43
CA ALA A 57 -8.73 -0.03 3.42
C ALA A 57 -9.98 -0.63 2.76
N LEU A 58 -10.99 -1.00 3.54
CA LEU A 58 -12.27 -1.50 3.04
C LEU A 58 -13.02 -0.43 2.23
N PHE A 59 -13.01 0.82 2.69
CA PHE A 59 -13.61 1.95 1.96
C PHE A 59 -12.92 2.18 0.61
N VAL A 60 -11.58 2.14 0.58
CA VAL A 60 -10.78 2.24 -0.65
C VAL A 60 -11.11 1.08 -1.59
N ALA A 61 -11.23 -0.15 -1.09
CA ALA A 61 -11.61 -1.31 -1.89
C ALA A 61 -13.02 -1.14 -2.52
N VAL A 62 -14.00 -0.67 -1.74
CA VAL A 62 -15.36 -0.36 -2.25
C VAL A 62 -15.32 0.75 -3.30
N MET A 63 -14.52 1.78 -3.08
CA MET A 63 -14.33 2.86 -4.05
C MET A 63 -13.62 2.38 -5.32
N ALA A 64 -12.58 1.55 -5.19
CA ALA A 64 -11.87 0.96 -6.32
C ALA A 64 -12.83 0.17 -7.24
N VAL A 65 -13.69 -0.67 -6.67
CA VAL A 65 -14.73 -1.40 -7.43
C VAL A 65 -15.67 -0.43 -8.16
N ARG A 66 -16.07 0.68 -7.51
CA ARG A 66 -16.95 1.68 -8.14
C ARG A 66 -16.25 2.54 -9.19
N PHE A 67 -14.98 2.87 -9.00
CA PHE A 67 -14.22 3.68 -9.95
C PHE A 67 -13.63 2.86 -11.11
N ALA A 68 -13.32 1.58 -10.91
CA ALA A 68 -12.89 0.67 -11.98
C ALA A 68 -13.92 0.54 -13.11
N THR A 69 -15.21 0.80 -12.82
CA THR A 69 -16.29 0.81 -13.82
C THR A 69 -16.33 2.11 -14.65
N ARG A 70 -15.57 3.13 -14.30
CA ARG A 70 -15.53 4.40 -15.06
C ARG A 70 -14.46 4.35 -16.12
N SER A 71 -14.87 4.54 -17.36
CA SER A 71 -13.96 4.62 -18.50
C SER A 71 -12.93 5.74 -18.33
N PRO A 72 -11.67 5.53 -18.74
CA PRO A 72 -10.66 6.58 -18.83
C PRO A 72 -11.19 7.79 -19.61
N THR A 73 -10.74 8.98 -19.27
CA THR A 73 -11.11 10.22 -19.96
C THR A 73 -9.88 10.80 -20.65
N LEU A 74 -10.09 11.71 -21.61
CA LEU A 74 -8.97 12.39 -22.29
C LEU A 74 -8.04 13.15 -21.34
N ARG A 75 -8.53 13.56 -20.14
CA ARG A 75 -7.69 14.21 -19.13
C ARG A 75 -7.05 13.23 -18.16
N HIS A 76 -7.64 12.05 -17.97
CA HIS A 76 -7.17 11.00 -17.09
C HIS A 76 -7.11 9.71 -17.89
N SER A 77 -6.04 9.55 -18.68
CA SER A 77 -5.86 8.41 -19.60
C SER A 77 -5.76 7.08 -18.85
N PHE A 78 -5.20 7.06 -17.65
CA PHE A 78 -5.18 5.90 -16.75
C PHE A 78 -6.37 5.87 -15.77
N GLY A 79 -7.40 6.72 -15.98
CA GLY A 79 -8.55 6.82 -15.08
C GLY A 79 -8.18 7.39 -13.70
N PHE A 80 -8.81 6.85 -12.65
CA PHE A 80 -8.63 7.30 -11.27
C PHE A 80 -7.90 6.27 -10.39
N LEU A 81 -7.15 5.36 -10.99
CA LEU A 81 -6.47 4.28 -10.27
C LEU A 81 -5.51 4.79 -9.18
N ARG A 82 -4.81 5.89 -9.42
CA ARG A 82 -3.91 6.51 -8.42
C ARG A 82 -4.63 7.12 -7.21
N PHE A 83 -5.95 7.27 -7.29
CA PHE A 83 -6.71 7.80 -6.15
C PHE A 83 -6.71 6.82 -4.97
N THR A 84 -6.68 5.52 -5.24
CA THR A 84 -6.58 4.49 -4.20
C THR A 84 -5.25 4.56 -3.46
N THR A 85 -4.15 4.74 -4.18
CA THR A 85 -2.81 4.89 -3.63
C THR A 85 -2.67 6.16 -2.80
N LEU A 86 -3.21 7.27 -3.30
CA LEU A 86 -3.23 8.53 -2.56
C LEU A 86 -4.03 8.42 -1.26
N ALA A 87 -5.19 7.75 -1.29
CA ALA A 87 -6.00 7.51 -0.11
C ALA A 87 -5.26 6.61 0.90
N ALA A 88 -4.58 5.55 0.44
CA ALA A 88 -3.76 4.69 1.28
C ALA A 88 -2.60 5.47 1.94
N PHE A 89 -1.92 6.32 1.18
CA PHE A 89 -0.86 7.20 1.70
C PHE A 89 -1.38 8.15 2.80
N ILE A 90 -2.48 8.85 2.55
CA ILE A 90 -3.06 9.78 3.54
C ILE A 90 -3.47 9.03 4.79
N ASN A 91 -4.10 7.86 4.65
CA ASN A 91 -4.49 7.03 5.78
C ASN A 91 -3.28 6.58 6.61
N ALA A 92 -2.24 6.04 5.96
CA ALA A 92 -1.02 5.62 6.65
C ALA A 92 -0.31 6.79 7.36
N ALA A 93 -0.23 7.95 6.71
CA ALA A 93 0.34 9.15 7.31
C ALA A 93 -0.46 9.63 8.55
N ALA A 94 -1.80 9.62 8.46
CA ALA A 94 -2.66 9.97 9.58
C ALA A 94 -2.46 9.01 10.77
N LEU A 95 -2.34 7.71 10.51
CA LEU A 95 -2.05 6.71 11.55
C LEU A 95 -0.72 6.93 12.25
N VAL A 96 0.33 7.21 11.49
CA VAL A 96 1.63 7.53 12.09
C VAL A 96 1.50 8.70 13.06
N VAL A 97 0.76 9.76 12.68
CA VAL A 97 0.49 10.91 13.57
C VAL A 97 -0.31 10.49 14.80
N ILE A 98 -1.37 9.69 14.64
CA ILE A 98 -2.19 9.19 15.75
C ILE A 98 -1.35 8.37 16.74
N VAL A 99 -0.51 7.46 16.22
CA VAL A 99 0.39 6.64 17.05
C VAL A 99 1.33 7.53 17.89
N PHE A 100 1.94 8.55 17.28
CA PHE A 100 2.79 9.47 18.05
C PHE A 100 2.02 10.20 19.17
N ILE A 101 0.79 10.62 18.91
CA ILE A 101 -0.07 11.26 19.92
C ILE A 101 -0.39 10.28 21.05
N ILE A 102 -0.75 9.03 20.72
CA ILE A 102 -1.07 8.00 21.73
C ILE A 102 0.15 7.66 22.59
N VAL A 103 1.31 7.46 21.96
CA VAL A 103 2.56 7.16 22.69
C VAL A 103 2.95 8.33 23.60
N TRP A 104 2.84 9.56 23.12
CA TRP A 104 3.08 10.75 23.95
C TRP A 104 2.16 10.80 25.16
N GLU A 105 0.86 10.57 24.97
CA GLU A 105 -0.11 10.56 26.06
C GLU A 105 0.11 9.38 27.00
N ALA A 106 0.49 8.20 26.49
CA ALA A 106 0.83 7.03 27.29
C ALA A 106 2.02 7.30 28.23
N VAL A 107 3.08 7.93 27.73
CA VAL A 107 4.24 8.33 28.55
C VAL A 107 3.82 9.31 29.64
N LYS A 108 3.00 10.29 29.32
CA LYS A 108 2.47 11.27 30.28
C LYS A 108 1.63 10.61 31.38
N ARG A 109 0.72 9.68 31.00
CA ARG A 109 -0.10 8.94 31.99
C ARG A 109 0.68 7.91 32.79
N PHE A 110 1.77 7.40 32.25
CA PHE A 110 2.69 6.57 33.06
C PHE A 110 3.36 7.38 34.17
N MET A 111 3.71 8.65 33.89
CA MET A 111 4.30 9.56 34.90
C MET A 111 3.26 10.14 35.86
N SER A 112 2.04 10.34 35.40
CA SER A 112 0.91 10.90 36.16
C SER A 112 -0.34 10.08 35.90
N PRO A 113 -0.55 8.95 36.60
CA PRO A 113 -1.67 8.04 36.32
C PRO A 113 -3.03 8.73 36.43
N GLU A 114 -3.84 8.58 35.38
CA GLU A 114 -5.23 9.03 35.38
C GLU A 114 -6.18 7.85 35.66
N PRO A 115 -7.35 8.12 36.26
CA PRO A 115 -8.33 7.06 36.49
C PRO A 115 -8.91 6.53 35.21
N VAL A 116 -8.94 5.20 35.07
CA VAL A 116 -9.57 4.48 33.95
C VAL A 116 -10.78 3.72 34.47
N MET A 117 -11.92 3.88 33.79
CA MET A 117 -13.15 3.15 34.15
C MET A 117 -13.11 1.73 33.57
N GLY A 118 -12.50 0.80 34.33
CA GLY A 118 -12.30 -0.60 33.91
C GLY A 118 -13.59 -1.33 33.50
N GLY A 119 -14.72 -1.06 34.15
CA GLY A 119 -16.00 -1.67 33.79
C GLY A 119 -16.49 -1.24 32.40
N THR A 120 -16.45 0.06 32.09
CA THR A 120 -16.81 0.58 30.77
C THR A 120 -15.82 0.08 29.71
N MET A 121 -14.54 0.09 30.00
CA MET A 121 -13.49 -0.47 29.14
C MET A 121 -13.76 -1.94 28.80
N LEU A 122 -14.11 -2.76 29.81
CA LEU A 122 -14.39 -4.19 29.63
C LEU A 122 -15.58 -4.42 28.67
N VAL A 123 -16.69 -3.70 28.88
CA VAL A 123 -17.88 -3.84 28.02
C VAL A 123 -17.55 -3.53 26.57
N ILE A 124 -16.80 -2.47 26.32
CA ILE A 124 -16.44 -2.03 24.97
C ILE A 124 -15.45 -3.01 24.34
N ALA A 125 -14.42 -3.46 25.08
CA ALA A 125 -13.45 -4.42 24.58
C ALA A 125 -14.09 -5.78 24.23
N VAL A 126 -15.06 -6.26 25.01
CA VAL A 126 -15.84 -7.49 24.68
C VAL A 126 -16.70 -7.27 23.46
N ALA A 127 -17.36 -6.13 23.32
CA ALA A 127 -18.14 -5.80 22.14
C ALA A 127 -17.25 -5.73 20.88
N GLY A 128 -16.00 -5.21 21.01
CA GLY A 128 -14.97 -5.20 19.96
C GLY A 128 -14.56 -6.58 19.51
N LEU A 129 -14.27 -7.42 20.45
CA LEU A 129 -13.94 -8.81 20.15
C LEU A 129 -15.05 -9.48 19.34
N LEU A 130 -16.31 -9.27 19.73
CA LEU A 130 -17.46 -9.82 19.02
C LEU A 130 -17.64 -9.21 17.61
N ALA A 131 -17.41 -7.90 17.45
CA ALA A 131 -17.48 -7.22 16.17
C ALA A 131 -16.39 -7.72 15.22
N ASN A 132 -15.16 -7.92 15.70
CA ASN A 132 -14.05 -8.45 14.92
C ASN A 132 -14.31 -9.90 14.49
N ILE A 133 -14.83 -10.74 15.38
CA ILE A 133 -15.25 -12.12 15.04
C ILE A 133 -16.35 -12.09 13.97
N LEU A 134 -17.34 -11.22 14.11
CA LEU A 134 -18.44 -11.09 13.14
C LEU A 134 -17.92 -10.62 11.78
N SER A 135 -17.07 -9.60 11.74
CA SER A 135 -16.46 -9.11 10.50
C SER A 135 -15.63 -10.19 9.81
N PHE A 136 -14.86 -10.95 10.58
CA PHE A 136 -14.12 -12.11 10.08
C PHE A 136 -15.05 -13.16 9.46
N TRP A 137 -16.11 -13.52 10.16
CA TRP A 137 -17.07 -14.51 9.69
C TRP A 137 -17.78 -14.06 8.40
N LEU A 138 -18.15 -12.77 8.30
CA LEU A 138 -18.76 -12.19 7.11
C LEU A 138 -17.83 -12.23 5.88
N LEU A 139 -16.55 -12.00 6.08
CA LEU A 139 -15.56 -12.01 4.99
C LEU A 139 -15.19 -13.42 4.55
N HIS A 140 -15.14 -14.40 5.48
CA HIS A 140 -14.69 -15.76 5.17
C HIS A 140 -15.80 -16.71 4.69
N HIS A 141 -17.06 -16.36 4.90
CA HIS A 141 -18.18 -17.25 4.54
C HIS A 141 -18.53 -17.12 3.05
N GLY A 142 -17.72 -17.72 2.17
CA GLY A 142 -17.98 -17.77 0.72
C GLY A 142 -16.79 -17.80 -0.21
N SER A 143 -15.57 -17.75 0.32
CA SER A 143 -14.36 -17.92 -0.50
C SER A 143 -13.86 -19.36 -0.41
N GLU A 144 -14.08 -20.17 -1.45
CA GLU A 144 -13.51 -21.53 -1.58
C GLU A 144 -12.00 -21.51 -1.91
N GLU A 145 -11.37 -20.36 -2.02
CA GLU A 145 -9.97 -20.27 -2.41
C GLU A 145 -9.03 -20.33 -1.21
N LYS A 146 -8.28 -21.43 -1.12
CA LYS A 146 -7.11 -21.64 -0.24
C LYS A 146 -5.92 -20.78 -0.69
N ASN A 147 -6.09 -19.47 -0.83
CA ASN A 147 -5.09 -18.55 -1.33
C ASN A 147 -4.25 -17.91 -0.23
N ILE A 148 -3.03 -17.47 -0.59
CA ILE A 148 -2.11 -16.69 0.23
C ILE A 148 -2.81 -15.50 0.90
N ASN A 149 -3.79 -14.90 0.23
CA ASN A 149 -4.63 -13.81 0.73
C ASN A 149 -5.46 -14.20 1.97
N VAL A 150 -5.94 -15.46 2.04
CA VAL A 150 -6.68 -15.95 3.23
C VAL A 150 -5.74 -16.06 4.45
N ARG A 151 -4.48 -16.43 4.23
CA ARG A 151 -3.47 -16.50 5.30
C ARG A 151 -3.09 -15.10 5.80
N ALA A 152 -2.94 -14.13 4.90
CA ALA A 152 -2.69 -12.74 5.26
C ALA A 152 -3.87 -12.13 6.03
N ALA A 153 -5.10 -12.36 5.57
CA ALA A 153 -6.32 -11.94 6.28
C ALA A 153 -6.45 -12.60 7.66
N ALA A 154 -6.10 -13.89 7.79
CA ALA A 154 -6.12 -14.59 9.08
C ALA A 154 -5.10 -14.01 10.08
N LEU A 155 -3.90 -13.64 9.61
CA LEU A 155 -2.87 -12.99 10.45
C LEU A 155 -3.31 -11.60 10.89
N HIS A 156 -3.96 -10.84 10.01
CA HIS A 156 -4.51 -9.52 10.33
C HIS A 156 -5.58 -9.63 11.43
N VAL A 157 -6.57 -10.49 11.24
CA VAL A 157 -7.61 -10.73 12.26
C VAL A 157 -7.04 -11.24 13.59
N MET A 158 -5.96 -12.03 13.54
CA MET A 158 -5.28 -12.46 14.77
C MET A 158 -4.67 -11.28 15.52
N GLY A 159 -4.17 -10.26 14.82
CA GLY A 159 -3.72 -8.99 15.41
C GLY A 159 -4.84 -8.27 16.16
N ASP A 160 -6.01 -8.13 15.51
CA ASP A 160 -7.19 -7.46 16.07
C ASP A 160 -7.75 -8.20 17.30
N LEU A 161 -7.78 -9.54 17.22
CA LEU A 161 -8.18 -10.38 18.35
C LEU A 161 -7.21 -10.22 19.54
N LEU A 162 -5.90 -10.13 19.30
CA LEU A 162 -4.91 -9.92 20.35
C LEU A 162 -5.07 -8.53 20.99
N GLY A 163 -5.35 -7.49 20.22
CA GLY A 163 -5.64 -6.14 20.73
C GLY A 163 -6.84 -6.14 21.67
N SER A 164 -7.97 -6.70 21.21
CA SER A 164 -9.22 -6.80 21.98
C SER A 164 -9.05 -7.67 23.24
N VAL A 165 -8.37 -8.83 23.14
CA VAL A 165 -8.06 -9.67 24.31
C VAL A 165 -7.15 -8.94 25.29
N GLY A 166 -6.15 -8.21 24.79
CA GLY A 166 -5.27 -7.38 25.63
C GLY A 166 -6.07 -6.32 26.41
N ALA A 167 -7.01 -5.63 25.74
CA ALA A 167 -7.87 -4.64 26.37
C ALA A 167 -8.79 -5.25 27.44
N ILE A 168 -9.32 -6.45 27.20
CA ILE A 168 -10.12 -7.21 28.18
C ILE A 168 -9.26 -7.54 29.41
N VAL A 169 -8.05 -8.07 29.20
CA VAL A 169 -7.12 -8.39 30.30
C VAL A 169 -6.76 -7.15 31.11
N ALA A 170 -6.45 -6.03 30.44
CA ALA A 170 -6.15 -4.78 31.10
C ALA A 170 -7.34 -4.27 31.92
N ALA A 171 -8.56 -4.31 31.37
CA ALA A 171 -9.76 -3.92 32.08
C ALA A 171 -9.99 -4.77 33.35
N LEU A 172 -9.82 -6.09 33.27
CA LEU A 172 -9.93 -7.00 34.43
C LEU A 172 -8.86 -6.70 35.49
N VAL A 173 -7.61 -6.46 35.08
CA VAL A 173 -6.53 -6.09 36.02
C VAL A 173 -6.89 -4.79 36.74
N ILE A 174 -7.33 -3.76 36.01
CA ILE A 174 -7.75 -2.48 36.62
C ILE A 174 -8.91 -2.69 37.57
N MET A 175 -9.92 -3.50 37.23
CA MET A 175 -11.05 -3.75 38.12
C MET A 175 -10.69 -4.49 39.42
N TRP A 176 -9.73 -5.43 39.34
CA TRP A 176 -9.36 -6.24 40.51
C TRP A 176 -8.29 -5.61 41.36
N THR A 177 -7.31 -4.94 40.77
CA THR A 177 -6.12 -4.42 41.48
C THR A 177 -6.12 -2.90 41.61
N GLY A 178 -6.92 -2.18 40.82
CA GLY A 178 -6.84 -0.73 40.72
C GLY A 178 -5.57 -0.22 40.01
N TRP A 179 -4.77 -1.13 39.41
CA TRP A 179 -3.50 -0.77 38.76
C TRP A 179 -3.73 -0.24 37.33
N THR A 180 -3.91 1.09 37.23
CA THR A 180 -4.18 1.79 35.99
C THR A 180 -3.01 1.87 34.98
N PRO A 181 -1.70 1.79 35.37
CA PRO A 181 -0.59 1.84 34.40
C PRO A 181 -0.58 0.73 33.34
N ILE A 182 -1.35 -0.35 33.52
CA ILE A 182 -1.49 -1.42 32.54
C ILE A 182 -2.06 -0.89 31.20
N ASP A 183 -2.98 0.09 31.26
CA ASP A 183 -3.60 0.69 30.07
C ASP A 183 -2.58 1.43 29.17
N PRO A 184 -1.77 2.39 29.66
CA PRO A 184 -0.75 3.01 28.85
C PRO A 184 0.35 2.04 28.36
N ILE A 185 0.68 1.01 29.14
CA ILE A 185 1.64 -0.03 28.71
C ILE A 185 1.07 -0.79 27.51
N LEU A 186 -0.17 -1.26 27.61
CA LEU A 186 -0.83 -1.96 26.52
C LEU A 186 -0.99 -1.06 25.30
N SER A 187 -1.34 0.21 25.49
CA SER A 187 -1.47 1.21 24.43
C SER A 187 -0.17 1.37 23.63
N VAL A 188 0.97 1.41 24.28
CA VAL A 188 2.29 1.47 23.63
C VAL A 188 2.53 0.20 22.80
N VAL A 189 2.23 -0.98 23.35
CA VAL A 189 2.41 -2.26 22.65
C VAL A 189 1.55 -2.30 21.37
N VAL A 190 0.26 -1.98 21.48
CA VAL A 190 -0.66 -1.91 20.34
C VAL A 190 -0.18 -0.85 19.34
N SER A 191 0.19 0.34 19.82
CA SER A 191 0.71 1.42 18.97
C SER A 191 1.95 1.02 18.19
N CYS A 192 2.85 0.24 18.77
CA CYS A 192 4.04 -0.28 18.06
C CYS A 192 3.65 -1.25 16.93
N LEU A 193 2.66 -2.10 17.15
CA LEU A 193 2.15 -3.00 16.12
C LEU A 193 1.50 -2.23 14.97
N VAL A 194 0.64 -1.25 15.31
CA VAL A 194 0.00 -0.36 14.33
C VAL A 194 1.04 0.46 13.55
N LEU A 195 2.06 0.98 14.22
CA LEU A 195 3.13 1.74 13.58
C LEU A 195 3.90 0.88 12.56
N HIS A 196 4.17 -0.39 12.89
CA HIS A 196 4.86 -1.30 11.97
C HIS A 196 4.07 -1.48 10.66
N SER A 197 2.76 -1.73 10.76
CA SER A 197 1.88 -1.89 9.59
C SER A 197 1.72 -0.58 8.82
N ALA A 198 1.48 0.54 9.53
CA ALA A 198 1.33 1.87 8.91
C ALA A 198 2.61 2.31 8.18
N TRP A 199 3.79 2.00 8.73
CA TRP A 199 5.07 2.32 8.10
C TRP A 199 5.29 1.55 6.79
N GLY A 200 4.93 0.26 6.77
CA GLY A 200 4.96 -0.56 5.55
C GLY A 200 4.07 0.05 4.45
N LEU A 201 2.81 0.33 4.79
CA LEU A 201 1.85 0.93 3.86
C LEU A 201 2.28 2.34 3.40
N LEU A 202 2.86 3.14 4.28
CA LEU A 202 3.38 4.47 3.95
C LEU A 202 4.54 4.38 2.95
N LYS A 203 5.47 3.44 3.16
CA LYS A 203 6.60 3.21 2.27
C LYS A 203 6.13 2.73 0.89
N GLU A 204 5.24 1.75 0.84
CA GLU A 204 4.71 1.19 -0.38
C GLU A 204 3.92 2.23 -1.20
N SER A 205 2.98 2.94 -0.56
CA SER A 205 2.20 3.99 -1.22
C SER A 205 3.06 5.17 -1.67
N THR A 206 4.12 5.52 -0.92
CA THR A 206 5.09 6.54 -1.33
C THR A 206 5.85 6.09 -2.57
N ASN A 207 6.34 4.85 -2.59
CA ASN A 207 7.05 4.29 -3.75
C ASN A 207 6.17 4.31 -5.00
N GLU A 208 4.89 3.91 -4.87
CA GLU A 208 3.94 3.92 -5.99
C GLU A 208 3.61 5.34 -6.47
N LEU A 209 3.45 6.31 -5.55
CA LEU A 209 3.23 7.73 -5.92
C LEU A 209 4.44 8.35 -6.63
N LEU A 210 5.64 7.93 -6.28
CA LEU A 210 6.90 8.37 -6.89
C LEU A 210 7.26 7.57 -8.17
N GLU A 211 6.35 6.70 -8.64
CA GLU A 211 6.58 5.85 -9.82
C GLU A 211 7.80 4.92 -9.66
N GLY A 212 8.08 4.51 -8.41
CA GLY A 212 9.16 3.58 -8.11
C GLY A 212 8.86 2.17 -8.61
N THR A 213 9.92 1.43 -8.90
CA THR A 213 9.83 0.02 -9.28
C THR A 213 9.25 -0.79 -8.11
N PRO A 214 8.29 -1.71 -8.35
CA PRO A 214 7.79 -2.63 -7.35
C PRO A 214 8.92 -3.45 -6.70
N GLU A 215 8.87 -3.66 -5.37
CA GLU A 215 9.96 -4.31 -4.61
C GLU A 215 10.22 -5.77 -5.03
N ASP A 216 9.26 -6.43 -5.63
CA ASP A 216 9.35 -7.81 -6.09
C ASP A 216 9.96 -7.97 -7.51
N ILE A 217 10.30 -6.87 -8.18
CA ILE A 217 10.90 -6.89 -9.53
C ILE A 217 12.39 -6.54 -9.46
N ASP A 218 13.23 -7.51 -9.78
CA ASP A 218 14.67 -7.30 -10.02
C ASP A 218 14.90 -6.92 -11.49
N VAL A 219 15.05 -5.61 -11.76
CA VAL A 219 15.25 -5.08 -13.12
C VAL A 219 16.48 -5.70 -13.82
N PRO A 220 17.65 -5.80 -13.17
CA PRO A 220 18.80 -6.52 -13.75
C PRO A 220 18.51 -7.97 -14.12
N GLN A 221 17.71 -8.69 -13.34
CA GLN A 221 17.32 -10.06 -13.68
C GLN A 221 16.40 -10.09 -14.88
N LEU A 222 15.38 -9.23 -14.92
CA LEU A 222 14.44 -9.10 -16.04
C LEU A 222 15.20 -8.82 -17.35
N GLN A 223 16.17 -7.91 -17.35
CA GLN A 223 17.01 -7.61 -18.52
C GLN A 223 17.77 -8.85 -19.02
N ARG A 224 18.38 -9.63 -18.09
CA ARG A 224 19.07 -10.87 -18.44
C ARG A 224 18.13 -11.94 -18.98
N ASP A 225 16.95 -12.06 -18.39
CA ASP A 225 15.94 -13.05 -18.80
C ASP A 225 15.42 -12.78 -20.20
N LEU A 226 15.13 -11.52 -20.54
CA LEU A 226 14.74 -11.14 -21.91
C LEU A 226 15.84 -11.45 -22.93
N CYS A 227 17.10 -11.14 -22.63
CA CYS A 227 18.21 -11.47 -23.54
C CYS A 227 18.46 -12.99 -23.69
N ARG A 228 18.11 -13.77 -22.67
CA ARG A 228 18.27 -15.23 -22.69
C ARG A 228 17.14 -15.92 -23.44
N GLU A 229 15.90 -15.46 -23.22
CA GLU A 229 14.71 -16.08 -23.79
C GLU A 229 14.53 -15.75 -25.27
N PHE A 230 14.89 -14.54 -25.68
CA PHE A 230 14.75 -14.05 -27.06
C PHE A 230 16.11 -13.85 -27.72
N PRO A 231 16.57 -14.79 -28.59
CA PRO A 231 17.88 -14.69 -29.24
C PRO A 231 18.06 -13.45 -30.14
N GLU A 232 16.97 -12.86 -30.60
CA GLU A 232 16.97 -11.62 -31.38
C GLU A 232 17.30 -10.40 -30.52
N VAL A 233 17.05 -10.44 -29.21
CA VAL A 233 17.31 -9.35 -28.26
C VAL A 233 18.78 -9.35 -27.87
N ARG A 234 19.50 -8.28 -28.21
CA ARG A 234 20.92 -8.11 -27.90
C ARG A 234 21.19 -7.30 -26.66
N ASN A 235 20.34 -6.35 -26.38
CA ASN A 235 20.46 -5.49 -25.19
C ASN A 235 19.09 -4.97 -24.79
N VAL A 236 18.90 -4.80 -23.48
CA VAL A 236 17.70 -4.22 -22.87
C VAL A 236 18.17 -3.02 -22.03
N HIS A 237 17.68 -1.82 -22.31
CA HIS A 237 18.07 -0.60 -21.62
C HIS A 237 16.89 0.36 -21.46
N HIS A 238 17.05 1.45 -20.73
CA HIS A 238 16.02 2.44 -20.40
C HIS A 238 14.74 1.78 -19.85
N VAL A 239 14.94 0.85 -18.93
CA VAL A 239 13.85 0.10 -18.30
C VAL A 239 13.26 0.94 -17.17
N HIS A 240 12.01 1.33 -17.31
CA HIS A 240 11.22 1.98 -16.26
C HIS A 240 10.01 1.12 -15.97
N ILE A 241 9.81 0.76 -14.71
CA ILE A 241 8.69 -0.07 -14.26
C ILE A 241 8.03 0.64 -13.09
N TRP A 242 6.75 0.82 -13.16
CA TRP A 242 5.96 1.40 -12.09
C TRP A 242 4.60 0.72 -11.95
N GLN A 243 3.92 0.99 -10.88
CA GLN A 243 2.61 0.43 -10.60
C GLN A 243 1.56 1.54 -10.47
N ILE A 244 0.35 1.27 -10.92
CA ILE A 244 -0.82 2.12 -10.71
C ILE A 244 -1.96 1.23 -10.21
N GLY A 245 -2.22 1.24 -8.91
CA GLY A 245 -3.11 0.29 -8.26
C GLY A 245 -2.61 -1.15 -8.44
N GLU A 246 -3.41 -2.01 -9.04
CA GLU A 246 -3.02 -3.41 -9.30
C GLU A 246 -2.32 -3.60 -10.67
N GLN A 247 -2.21 -2.55 -11.47
CA GLN A 247 -1.64 -2.65 -12.82
C GLN A 247 -0.17 -2.27 -12.83
N ARG A 248 0.67 -3.18 -13.36
CA ARG A 248 2.09 -2.92 -13.61
C ARG A 248 2.28 -2.45 -15.04
N LEU A 249 3.01 -1.36 -15.17
CA LEU A 249 3.33 -0.71 -16.42
C LEU A 249 4.83 -0.67 -16.61
N MET A 250 5.26 -0.71 -17.87
CA MET A 250 6.68 -0.72 -18.20
C MET A 250 6.94 0.06 -19.49
N THR A 251 8.06 0.75 -19.51
CA THR A 251 8.68 1.21 -20.75
C THR A 251 10.10 0.69 -20.82
N LEU A 252 10.52 0.27 -22.01
CA LEU A 252 11.88 -0.21 -22.23
C LEU A 252 12.30 -0.03 -23.69
N HIS A 253 13.63 0.02 -23.87
CA HIS A 253 14.24 -0.04 -25.19
C HIS A 253 14.91 -1.41 -25.39
N LEU A 254 14.67 -2.02 -26.54
CA LEU A 254 15.27 -3.27 -26.95
C LEU A 254 16.12 -3.08 -28.18
N ARG A 255 17.42 -3.31 -28.05
CA ARG A 255 18.27 -3.46 -29.23
C ARG A 255 18.12 -4.87 -29.77
N VAL A 256 17.57 -4.98 -31.00
CA VAL A 256 17.26 -6.27 -31.61
C VAL A 256 17.98 -6.44 -32.96
N ILE A 257 18.25 -7.68 -33.34
CA ILE A 257 18.57 -8.02 -34.73
C ILE A 257 17.24 -7.92 -35.50
N PRO A 258 17.23 -7.30 -36.72
CA PRO A 258 16.00 -7.18 -37.46
C PRO A 258 15.31 -8.54 -37.61
N PRO A 259 14.14 -8.75 -36.98
CA PRO A 259 13.42 -10.01 -37.09
C PRO A 259 12.68 -10.10 -38.43
N HIS A 260 12.38 -11.33 -38.90
CA HIS A 260 11.54 -11.54 -40.06
C HIS A 260 10.08 -11.14 -39.77
N ASP A 261 9.64 -11.29 -38.51
CA ASP A 261 8.33 -10.91 -38.02
C ASP A 261 8.49 -10.01 -36.82
N HIS A 262 8.41 -8.70 -37.05
CA HIS A 262 8.56 -7.69 -35.99
C HIS A 262 7.39 -7.71 -34.99
N ASP A 263 6.16 -7.82 -35.48
CA ASP A 263 4.98 -7.80 -34.64
C ASP A 263 4.85 -9.10 -33.82
N GLY A 264 5.24 -10.24 -34.40
CA GLY A 264 5.27 -11.50 -33.70
C GLY A 264 6.30 -11.54 -32.56
N LEU A 265 7.49 -10.95 -32.75
CA LEU A 265 8.48 -10.83 -31.66
C LEU A 265 7.96 -9.90 -30.54
N LEU A 266 7.34 -8.78 -30.91
CA LEU A 266 6.76 -7.85 -29.94
C LEU A 266 5.68 -8.54 -29.09
N ASP A 267 4.76 -9.28 -29.71
CA ASP A 267 3.68 -9.99 -29.03
C ASP A 267 4.23 -11.06 -28.06
N GLN A 268 5.24 -11.83 -28.48
CA GLN A 268 5.89 -12.82 -27.65
C GLN A 268 6.56 -12.20 -26.42
N ILE A 269 7.25 -11.08 -26.57
CA ILE A 269 7.89 -10.38 -25.45
C ILE A 269 6.83 -9.81 -24.49
N GLN A 270 5.76 -9.20 -25.00
CA GLN A 270 4.67 -8.71 -24.16
C GLN A 270 3.98 -9.84 -23.40
N HIS A 271 3.76 -10.98 -24.04
CA HIS A 271 3.17 -12.16 -23.40
C HIS A 271 4.09 -12.70 -22.30
N TYR A 272 5.38 -12.81 -22.55
CA TYR A 272 6.39 -13.23 -21.56
C TYR A 272 6.42 -12.30 -20.34
N LEU A 273 6.40 -10.97 -20.56
CA LEU A 273 6.37 -9.99 -19.47
C LEU A 273 5.07 -10.08 -18.65
N ALA A 274 3.94 -10.36 -19.30
CA ALA A 274 2.66 -10.54 -18.62
C ALA A 274 2.64 -11.81 -17.76
N GLU A 275 3.15 -12.94 -18.26
CA GLU A 275 3.13 -14.23 -17.57
C GLU A 275 4.14 -14.29 -16.41
N HIS A 276 5.38 -13.83 -16.62
CA HIS A 276 6.47 -14.02 -15.66
C HIS A 276 6.63 -12.87 -14.68
N TYR A 277 6.27 -11.64 -15.09
CA TYR A 277 6.45 -10.43 -14.28
C TYR A 277 5.14 -9.70 -13.95
N GLN A 278 4.00 -10.24 -14.45
CA GLN A 278 2.67 -9.64 -14.28
C GLN A 278 2.58 -8.20 -14.83
N ILE A 279 3.38 -7.89 -15.85
CA ILE A 279 3.39 -6.58 -16.51
C ILE A 279 2.37 -6.61 -17.65
N GLY A 280 1.16 -6.12 -17.37
CA GLY A 280 0.05 -6.16 -18.32
C GLY A 280 0.11 -5.08 -19.41
N HIS A 281 0.95 -4.05 -19.24
CA HIS A 281 1.09 -2.96 -20.22
C HIS A 281 2.55 -2.56 -20.38
N ALA A 282 3.19 -3.06 -21.43
CA ALA A 282 4.56 -2.72 -21.78
C ALA A 282 4.62 -1.91 -23.08
N THR A 283 5.26 -0.73 -23.02
CA THR A 283 5.63 0.05 -24.21
C THR A 283 7.07 -0.29 -24.57
N ILE A 284 7.28 -0.90 -25.70
CA ILE A 284 8.58 -1.43 -26.13
C ILE A 284 9.03 -0.67 -27.36
N GLN A 285 10.16 0.02 -27.25
CA GLN A 285 10.86 0.62 -28.38
C GLN A 285 11.91 -0.37 -28.89
N MET A 286 11.74 -0.84 -30.15
CA MET A 286 12.74 -1.70 -30.79
C MET A 286 13.72 -0.88 -31.60
N GLU A 287 15.01 -1.11 -31.38
CA GLU A 287 16.12 -0.42 -32.01
C GLU A 287 17.00 -1.39 -32.81
N PHE A 288 17.26 -1.08 -34.05
CA PHE A 288 18.12 -1.88 -34.92
C PHE A 288 19.57 -1.35 -34.96
N ASN A 289 19.75 -0.05 -34.85
CA ASN A 289 21.03 0.62 -34.71
C ASN A 289 21.16 1.04 -33.24
N GLY A 290 22.34 0.96 -32.66
CA GLY A 290 22.52 1.34 -31.26
C GLY A 290 22.10 2.79 -31.03
N CYS A 291 21.33 3.05 -29.98
CA CYS A 291 21.14 4.38 -29.44
C CYS A 291 22.54 4.93 -29.01
N GLU A 292 22.92 6.12 -29.41
CA GLU A 292 24.08 6.76 -28.81
C GLU A 292 23.70 7.01 -27.33
N GLU A 293 24.45 6.38 -26.41
CA GLU A 293 24.16 6.32 -24.96
C GLU A 293 23.89 7.68 -24.30
N HIS A 294 24.20 8.78 -24.98
CA HIS A 294 24.07 10.14 -24.46
C HIS A 294 22.71 10.80 -24.71
N ASP A 295 21.90 10.32 -25.67
CA ASP A 295 20.64 11.01 -26.04
C ASP A 295 19.40 10.50 -25.28
N CYS A 296 19.50 9.38 -24.57
CA CYS A 296 18.35 8.71 -23.95
C CYS A 296 18.38 8.71 -22.41
N ASP A 297 19.40 9.27 -21.76
CA ASP A 297 19.46 9.32 -20.31
C ASP A 297 18.71 10.56 -19.78
N LEU A 298 17.63 10.34 -19.04
CA LEU A 298 16.84 11.39 -18.37
C LEU A 298 17.71 12.34 -17.53
N MET A 299 18.83 11.85 -17.00
CA MET A 299 19.74 12.63 -16.14
C MET A 299 20.71 13.52 -16.92
N THR A 300 21.01 13.20 -18.20
CA THR A 300 21.93 14.03 -19.01
C THR A 300 21.31 15.32 -19.52
N HIS A 301 19.98 15.41 -19.55
CA HIS A 301 19.26 16.62 -19.94
C HIS A 301 19.03 17.64 -18.81
N VAL A 302 19.29 17.27 -17.56
CA VAL A 302 19.32 18.22 -16.44
C VAL A 302 20.64 18.97 -16.50
N LYS A 303 20.74 20.00 -17.35
CA LYS A 303 21.84 20.95 -17.31
C LYS A 303 21.90 21.56 -15.92
N MET A 304 22.85 21.09 -15.10
CA MET A 304 23.26 21.86 -13.91
C MET A 304 23.59 23.28 -14.37
N PRO A 305 23.06 24.31 -13.70
CA PRO A 305 23.45 25.67 -14.05
C PRO A 305 24.97 25.75 -13.90
N SER A 306 25.67 25.91 -15.02
CA SER A 306 27.13 26.11 -15.06
C SER A 306 27.42 27.35 -14.26
N GLY A 307 28.06 27.19 -13.11
CA GLY A 307 28.59 28.30 -12.34
C GLY A 307 29.50 29.12 -13.27
N HIS A 308 29.16 30.38 -13.48
CA HIS A 308 29.99 31.30 -14.21
C HIS A 308 31.33 31.48 -13.48
N SER A 309 32.36 30.76 -13.91
CA SER A 309 33.73 31.11 -13.55
C SER A 309 34.14 32.27 -14.42
N HIS A 310 34.11 33.49 -13.89
CA HIS A 310 34.74 34.65 -14.48
C HIS A 310 36.25 34.47 -14.37
N SER A 311 36.90 33.99 -15.44
CA SER A 311 38.33 34.07 -15.62
C SER A 311 38.66 35.45 -16.16
N HIS A 312 39.15 36.36 -15.30
CA HIS A 312 39.76 37.59 -15.70
C HIS A 312 41.20 37.28 -16.18
N GLY A 313 41.37 37.11 -17.48
CA GLY A 313 42.68 37.10 -18.11
C GLY A 313 43.17 38.56 -18.35
N HIS A 314 44.05 39.05 -17.52
CA HIS A 314 44.83 40.26 -17.81
C HIS A 314 46.03 39.87 -18.69
N THR A 315 45.97 40.20 -19.97
CA THR A 315 47.14 40.25 -20.86
C THR A 315 47.76 41.68 -20.81
N HIS A 316 48.92 41.79 -20.20
CA HIS A 316 49.77 42.95 -20.36
C HIS A 316 50.60 42.76 -21.62
N GLU A 317 50.33 43.58 -22.68
CA GLU A 317 51.24 43.80 -23.75
C GLU A 317 52.18 44.94 -23.35
N HIS A 318 53.48 44.63 -23.25
CA HIS A 318 54.56 45.61 -23.26
C HIS A 318 55.07 45.69 -24.68
N ASN A 319 54.88 46.85 -25.31
CA ASN A 319 55.70 47.32 -26.46
C ASN A 319 56.69 48.37 -25.93
N GLY A 320 57.99 48.04 -26.10
CA GLY A 320 59.09 49.00 -26.08
C GLY A 320 59.47 49.43 -27.48
#